data_c01174b1e3ed7f692bef1f94a4cc26f6
#
_entry.id   c01174b1e3ed7f692bef1f94a4cc26f6
#
_cell.length_a   1.000
_cell.length_b   1.000
_cell.length_c   1.000
_cell.angle_alpha   90.00
_cell.angle_beta   90.00
_cell.angle_gamma   90.00
#
_symmetry.space_group_name_H-M   'P 1'
#
loop_
_entity.id
_entity.type
_entity.pdbx_description
1 polymer ?
#
loop_
_entity_poly.entity_id
_entity_poly.type
_entity_poly.pdbx_seq_one_letter_code
_entity_poly.pdbx_strand_id
1 'polypeptide(L)'
;MNTFKKIYCRVFQNCFKLVIPVLPYRTPEILKSTSLISHVCMKNRITKVMIITDFTVHQLGILNRMCEHLDHHSIEYVIYDKTVANPTSDNVEEARNMYLSSHCQTLIGFGGGSSMDCAKAVGARIARPHKSLSKMEGILKIWKKLPLLICVPTTAGTGSETTLAAVIVDSKTRHKYAINDFYLIPDYAVLDPKPTLSFDSFINECSV
;
A
#
# COMPACT_ATOMS: atom_id res chain seq x y z
N MET A 1 36.13 3.51 -2.67
CA MET A 1 35.10 4.54 -2.32
C MET A 1 35.83 5.74 -1.74
N ASN A 2 35.74 6.89 -2.41
CA ASN A 2 36.53 8.09 -2.12
C ASN A 2 36.26 8.62 -0.72
N THR A 3 37.28 9.04 0.03
CA THR A 3 37.18 9.52 1.43
C THR A 3 36.16 10.64 1.59
N PHE A 4 36.00 11.51 0.60
CA PHE A 4 34.99 12.56 0.53
C PHE A 4 33.56 11.99 0.57
N LYS A 5 33.27 10.89 -0.17
CA LYS A 5 31.95 10.25 -0.14
C LYS A 5 31.65 9.64 1.23
N LYS A 6 32.65 9.08 1.92
CA LYS A 6 32.48 8.54 3.28
C LYS A 6 32.14 9.63 4.30
N ILE A 7 32.83 10.78 4.22
CA ILE A 7 32.55 11.92 5.11
C ILE A 7 31.17 12.47 4.85
N TYR A 8 30.79 12.67 3.58
CA TYR A 8 29.46 13.14 3.21
C TYR A 8 28.36 12.20 3.74
N CYS A 9 28.49 10.89 3.54
CA CYS A 9 27.54 9.91 4.07
C CYS A 9 27.41 9.95 5.59
N ARG A 10 28.54 10.09 6.32
CA ARG A 10 28.51 10.19 7.80
C ARG A 10 27.85 11.48 8.30
N VAL A 11 28.18 12.61 7.67
CA VAL A 11 27.54 13.89 8.00
C VAL A 11 26.04 13.80 7.73
N PHE A 12 25.64 13.30 6.56
CA PHE A 12 24.23 13.10 6.21
C PHE A 12 23.52 12.20 7.21
N GLN A 13 24.12 11.05 7.60
CA GLN A 13 23.55 10.14 8.58
C GLN A 13 23.39 10.77 9.96
N ASN A 14 24.36 11.57 10.40
CA ASN A 14 24.29 12.26 11.71
C ASN A 14 23.24 13.37 11.68
N CYS A 15 23.18 14.16 10.62
CA CYS A 15 22.11 15.17 10.46
C CYS A 15 20.73 14.49 10.39
N PHE A 16 20.61 13.37 9.68
CA PHE A 16 19.35 12.63 9.60
C PHE A 16 18.90 12.09 10.98
N LYS A 17 19.83 11.55 11.78
CA LYS A 17 19.55 11.10 13.16
C LYS A 17 19.01 12.23 14.05
N LEU A 18 19.51 13.45 13.90
CA LEU A 18 19.04 14.62 14.66
C LEU A 18 17.63 15.06 14.24
N VAL A 19 17.26 14.82 12.98
CA VAL A 19 15.97 15.24 12.43
C VAL A 19 14.88 14.16 12.62
N ILE A 20 15.26 12.87 12.74
CA ILE A 20 14.32 11.75 12.94
C ILE A 20 13.23 12.01 14.00
N PRO A 21 13.53 12.54 15.20
CA PRO A 21 12.51 12.78 16.23
C PRO A 21 11.45 13.83 15.85
N VAL A 22 11.77 14.69 14.87
CA VAL A 22 10.88 15.77 14.39
C VAL A 22 10.10 15.36 13.15
N LEU A 23 10.53 14.27 12.50
CA LEU A 23 9.85 13.75 11.30
C LEU A 23 8.53 13.05 11.69
N PRO A 24 7.49 13.13 10.86
CA PRO A 24 6.20 12.50 11.11
C PRO A 24 6.27 10.97 10.91
N TYR A 25 7.27 10.33 11.53
CA TYR A 25 7.39 8.87 11.52
C TYR A 25 6.31 8.28 12.42
N ARG A 26 5.57 7.34 11.88
CA ARG A 26 4.55 6.59 12.61
C ARG A 26 4.73 5.09 12.37
N THR A 27 4.33 4.29 13.33
CA THR A 27 4.15 2.85 13.15
C THR A 27 2.69 2.57 12.84
N PRO A 28 2.37 1.68 11.90
CA PRO A 28 0.99 1.24 11.69
C PRO A 28 0.41 0.62 12.95
N GLU A 29 -0.88 0.81 13.19
CA GLU A 29 -1.61 0.03 14.19
C GLU A 29 -1.77 -1.41 13.67
N ILE A 30 -1.38 -2.40 14.46
CA ILE A 30 -1.41 -3.80 14.05
C ILE A 30 -2.77 -4.41 14.36
N LEU A 31 -3.43 -4.91 13.32
CA LEU A 31 -4.66 -5.69 13.43
C LEU A 31 -4.33 -7.18 13.28
N LYS A 32 -4.92 -8.02 14.11
CA LYS A 32 -4.66 -9.47 14.13
C LYS A 32 -5.61 -10.28 13.21
N SER A 33 -6.57 -9.63 12.57
CA SER A 33 -7.52 -10.29 11.69
C SER A 33 -8.10 -9.30 10.68
N THR A 34 -8.37 -9.79 9.47
CA THR A 34 -9.07 -9.06 8.40
C THR A 34 -10.49 -8.65 8.80
N SER A 35 -11.13 -9.40 9.70
CA SER A 35 -12.45 -9.05 10.23
C SER A 35 -12.48 -7.72 11.01
N LEU A 36 -11.34 -7.28 11.56
CA LEU A 36 -11.25 -6.01 12.29
C LEU A 36 -11.27 -4.78 11.38
N ILE A 37 -11.12 -4.96 10.07
CA ILE A 37 -11.17 -3.85 9.09
C ILE A 37 -12.54 -3.16 9.13
N SER A 38 -13.63 -3.93 9.21
CA SER A 38 -14.98 -3.36 9.32
C SER A 38 -15.14 -2.48 10.56
N HIS A 39 -14.56 -2.87 11.71
CA HIS A 39 -14.57 -2.05 12.92
C HIS A 39 -13.75 -0.76 12.75
N VAL A 40 -12.62 -0.81 12.05
CA VAL A 40 -11.84 0.40 11.71
C VAL A 40 -12.67 1.32 10.83
N CYS A 41 -13.37 0.79 9.83
CA CYS A 41 -14.25 1.58 8.97
C CYS A 41 -15.36 2.26 9.78
N MET A 42 -16.07 1.52 10.64
CA MET A 42 -17.12 2.07 11.51
C MET A 42 -16.58 3.17 12.43
N LYS A 43 -15.46 2.93 13.10
CA LYS A 43 -14.79 3.91 13.98
C LYS A 43 -14.47 5.22 13.26
N ASN A 44 -14.09 5.13 11.99
CA ASN A 44 -13.74 6.28 11.15
C ASN A 44 -14.91 6.80 10.29
N ARG A 45 -16.13 6.28 10.46
CA ARG A 45 -17.33 6.64 9.69
C ARG A 45 -17.14 6.45 8.18
N ILE A 46 -16.45 5.40 7.80
CA ILE A 46 -16.20 5.02 6.42
C ILE A 46 -17.32 4.09 5.97
N THR A 47 -17.98 4.44 4.90
CA THR A 47 -19.09 3.68 4.32
C THR A 47 -18.70 2.98 3.03
N LYS A 48 -17.58 3.39 2.39
CA LYS A 48 -17.13 2.80 1.13
C LYS A 48 -15.61 2.73 1.04
N VAL A 49 -15.10 1.56 0.71
CA VAL A 49 -13.67 1.29 0.60
C VAL A 49 -13.28 0.84 -0.80
N MET A 50 -12.03 1.01 -1.18
CA MET A 50 -11.45 0.42 -2.38
C MET A 50 -10.40 -0.61 -1.99
N ILE A 51 -10.55 -1.82 -2.51
CA ILE A 51 -9.62 -2.93 -2.33
C ILE A 51 -8.74 -3.00 -3.58
N ILE A 52 -7.43 -2.87 -3.40
CA ILE A 52 -6.43 -2.98 -4.47
C ILE A 52 -5.69 -4.30 -4.27
N THR A 53 -5.79 -5.17 -5.26
CA THR A 53 -5.25 -6.53 -5.23
C THR A 53 -4.73 -6.94 -6.60
N ASP A 54 -4.30 -8.17 -6.74
CA ASP A 54 -4.01 -8.81 -8.03
C ASP A 54 -5.08 -9.83 -8.39
N PHE A 55 -5.09 -10.19 -9.67
CA PHE A 55 -6.07 -11.12 -10.23
C PHE A 55 -6.06 -12.49 -9.53
N THR A 56 -4.89 -13.01 -9.20
CA THR A 56 -4.75 -14.33 -8.59
C THR A 56 -5.37 -14.35 -7.18
N VAL A 57 -5.04 -13.38 -6.34
CA VAL A 57 -5.60 -13.26 -4.98
C VAL A 57 -7.11 -13.11 -5.03
N HIS A 58 -7.65 -12.36 -6.01
CA HIS A 58 -9.09 -12.19 -6.19
C HIS A 58 -9.77 -13.51 -6.62
N GLN A 59 -9.24 -14.17 -7.65
CA GLN A 59 -9.80 -15.43 -8.17
C GLN A 59 -9.78 -16.57 -7.16
N LEU A 60 -8.78 -16.62 -6.29
CA LEU A 60 -8.68 -17.61 -5.21
C LEU A 60 -9.67 -17.36 -4.06
N GLY A 61 -10.44 -16.28 -4.09
CA GLY A 61 -11.41 -15.96 -3.04
C GLY A 61 -10.79 -15.61 -1.69
N ILE A 62 -9.49 -15.29 -1.64
CA ILE A 62 -8.78 -14.97 -0.38
C ILE A 62 -9.37 -13.71 0.28
N LEU A 63 -9.98 -12.83 -0.52
CA LEU A 63 -10.68 -11.62 -0.06
C LEU A 63 -12.03 -11.90 0.58
N ASN A 64 -12.69 -13.05 0.26
CA ASN A 64 -14.11 -13.28 0.52
C ASN A 64 -14.46 -13.05 1.99
N ARG A 65 -13.65 -13.59 2.90
CA ARG A 65 -13.88 -13.42 4.34
C ARG A 65 -13.88 -11.95 4.78
N MET A 66 -12.99 -11.14 4.22
CA MET A 66 -12.97 -9.69 4.50
C MET A 66 -14.21 -9.02 3.93
N CYS A 67 -14.59 -9.37 2.69
CA CYS A 67 -15.77 -8.84 2.02
C CYS A 67 -17.05 -9.18 2.79
N GLU A 68 -17.22 -10.44 3.24
CA GLU A 68 -18.35 -10.87 4.09
C GLU A 68 -18.47 -10.01 5.36
N HIS A 69 -17.34 -9.68 6.01
CA HIS A 69 -17.36 -8.80 7.17
C HIS A 69 -17.71 -7.34 6.83
N LEU A 70 -17.32 -6.85 5.67
CA LEU A 70 -17.71 -5.52 5.18
C LEU A 70 -19.22 -5.48 4.89
N ASP A 71 -19.73 -6.49 4.18
CA ASP A 71 -21.15 -6.63 3.85
C ASP A 71 -22.01 -6.70 5.11
N HIS A 72 -21.62 -7.50 6.11
CA HIS A 72 -22.32 -7.63 7.38
C HIS A 72 -22.47 -6.28 8.12
N HIS A 73 -21.53 -5.36 7.91
CA HIS A 73 -21.55 -4.03 8.51
C HIS A 73 -22.02 -2.94 7.53
N SER A 74 -22.62 -3.31 6.39
CA SER A 74 -23.11 -2.40 5.36
C SER A 74 -22.05 -1.40 4.86
N ILE A 75 -20.81 -1.87 4.73
CA ILE A 75 -19.70 -1.11 4.16
C ILE A 75 -19.54 -1.54 2.71
N GLU A 76 -19.83 -0.63 1.79
CA GLU A 76 -19.65 -0.88 0.36
C GLU A 76 -18.16 -1.00 0.00
N TYR A 77 -17.87 -1.80 -1.03
CA TYR A 77 -16.51 -1.90 -1.55
C TYR A 77 -16.47 -2.01 -3.07
N VAL A 78 -15.37 -1.57 -3.64
CA VAL A 78 -15.01 -1.82 -5.04
C VAL A 78 -13.65 -2.50 -5.07
N ILE A 79 -13.46 -3.45 -5.98
CA ILE A 79 -12.24 -4.23 -6.10
C ILE A 79 -11.53 -3.82 -7.40
N TYR A 80 -10.27 -3.42 -7.28
CA TYR A 80 -9.33 -3.26 -8.38
C TYR A 80 -8.34 -4.44 -8.32
N ASP A 81 -8.47 -5.39 -9.22
CA ASP A 81 -7.72 -6.64 -9.24
C ASP A 81 -6.69 -6.74 -10.40
N LYS A 82 -6.41 -5.59 -11.03
CA LYS A 82 -5.50 -5.54 -12.18
C LYS A 82 -4.06 -5.16 -11.83
N THR A 83 -3.69 -5.21 -10.54
CA THR A 83 -2.32 -4.93 -10.14
C THR A 83 -1.40 -6.03 -10.65
N VAL A 84 -0.35 -5.66 -11.37
CA VAL A 84 0.68 -6.59 -11.86
C VAL A 84 1.88 -6.64 -10.92
N ALA A 85 2.71 -7.67 -11.05
CA ALA A 85 4.01 -7.71 -10.41
C ALA A 85 4.82 -6.47 -10.86
N ASN A 86 5.33 -5.69 -9.90
CA ASN A 86 5.88 -4.34 -10.13
C ASN A 86 4.83 -3.40 -10.74
N PRO A 87 3.91 -2.85 -9.94
CA PRO A 87 2.79 -2.05 -10.41
C PRO A 87 3.25 -0.89 -11.27
N THR A 88 2.50 -0.65 -12.35
CA THR A 88 2.83 0.38 -13.32
C THR A 88 2.15 1.71 -12.99
N SER A 89 2.66 2.80 -13.56
CA SER A 89 1.99 4.11 -13.47
C SER A 89 0.55 4.06 -13.99
N ASP A 90 0.27 3.22 -15.00
CA ASP A 90 -1.08 3.07 -15.57
C ASP A 90 -2.01 2.34 -14.61
N ASN A 91 -1.54 1.27 -13.93
CA ASN A 91 -2.31 0.63 -12.86
C ASN A 91 -2.71 1.64 -11.78
N VAL A 92 -1.78 2.49 -11.37
CA VAL A 92 -2.04 3.51 -10.34
C VAL A 92 -3.07 4.54 -10.79
N GLU A 93 -2.97 5.05 -12.02
CA GLU A 93 -3.92 6.05 -12.54
C GLU A 93 -5.31 5.42 -12.79
N GLU A 94 -5.39 4.19 -13.30
CA GLU A 94 -6.65 3.47 -13.48
C GLU A 94 -7.34 3.25 -12.12
N ALA A 95 -6.62 2.72 -11.15
CA ALA A 95 -7.13 2.50 -9.80
C ALA A 95 -7.55 3.82 -9.12
N ARG A 96 -6.77 4.89 -9.28
CA ARG A 96 -7.13 6.23 -8.79
C ARG A 96 -8.43 6.73 -9.40
N ASN A 97 -8.61 6.59 -10.70
CA ASN A 97 -9.84 7.02 -11.38
C ASN A 97 -11.05 6.22 -10.87
N MET A 98 -10.90 4.92 -10.67
CA MET A 98 -11.94 4.06 -10.08
C MET A 98 -12.27 4.50 -8.63
N TYR A 99 -11.26 4.81 -7.81
CA TYR A 99 -11.46 5.32 -6.45
C TYR A 99 -12.31 6.60 -6.44
N LEU A 100 -11.97 7.55 -7.30
CA LEU A 100 -12.65 8.84 -7.38
C LEU A 100 -14.08 8.72 -7.92
N SER A 101 -14.28 7.97 -9.01
CA SER A 101 -15.60 7.77 -9.62
C SER A 101 -16.55 6.98 -8.74
N SER A 102 -16.02 6.07 -7.91
CA SER A 102 -16.79 5.29 -6.96
C SER A 102 -16.99 5.98 -5.61
N HIS A 103 -16.46 7.17 -5.41
CA HIS A 103 -16.54 7.94 -4.15
C HIS A 103 -16.00 7.17 -2.94
N CYS A 104 -14.95 6.37 -3.11
CA CYS A 104 -14.32 5.65 -2.02
C CYS A 104 -13.66 6.60 -1.02
N GLN A 105 -13.57 6.18 0.24
CA GLN A 105 -13.05 6.98 1.34
C GLN A 105 -11.73 6.42 1.90
N THR A 106 -11.46 5.14 1.62
CA THR A 106 -10.34 4.39 2.19
C THR A 106 -9.73 3.48 1.13
N LEU A 107 -8.45 3.22 1.26
CA LEU A 107 -7.68 2.29 0.43
C LEU A 107 -7.29 1.07 1.27
N ILE A 108 -7.52 -0.12 0.74
CA ILE A 108 -7.05 -1.39 1.28
C ILE A 108 -6.12 -2.02 0.24
N GLY A 109 -4.82 -2.10 0.53
CA GLY A 109 -3.87 -2.86 -0.27
C GLY A 109 -3.83 -4.30 0.23
N PHE A 110 -4.43 -5.23 -0.51
CA PHE A 110 -4.55 -6.63 -0.13
C PHE A 110 -3.75 -7.52 -1.10
N GLY A 111 -2.75 -8.21 -0.63
CA GLY A 111 -1.91 -9.07 -1.48
C GLY A 111 -0.44 -9.02 -1.14
N GLY A 112 0.42 -9.26 -2.11
CA GLY A 112 1.86 -9.11 -1.98
C GLY A 112 2.32 -7.66 -1.95
N GLY A 113 3.64 -7.45 -1.89
CA GLY A 113 4.23 -6.11 -1.89
C GLY A 113 3.74 -5.22 -3.04
N SER A 114 3.53 -5.79 -4.23
CA SER A 114 3.05 -5.04 -5.40
C SER A 114 1.66 -4.44 -5.21
N SER A 115 0.71 -5.20 -4.66
CA SER A 115 -0.65 -4.70 -4.38
C SER A 115 -0.63 -3.59 -3.33
N MET A 116 0.18 -3.74 -2.29
CA MET A 116 0.35 -2.73 -1.24
C MET A 116 1.05 -1.47 -1.77
N ASP A 117 2.09 -1.61 -2.60
CA ASP A 117 2.78 -0.49 -3.22
C ASP A 117 1.89 0.27 -4.21
N CYS A 118 1.04 -0.44 -4.96
CA CYS A 118 0.02 0.17 -5.80
C CYS A 118 -0.96 1.01 -4.96
N ALA A 119 -1.48 0.46 -3.86
CA ALA A 119 -2.39 1.18 -2.97
C ALA A 119 -1.78 2.45 -2.38
N LYS A 120 -0.51 2.38 -1.95
CA LYS A 120 0.26 3.54 -1.48
C LYS A 120 0.41 4.62 -2.57
N ALA A 121 0.77 4.20 -3.79
CA ALA A 121 0.94 5.11 -4.91
C ALA A 121 -0.39 5.77 -5.34
N VAL A 122 -1.49 5.01 -5.32
CA VAL A 122 -2.85 5.54 -5.52
C VAL A 122 -3.17 6.60 -4.47
N GLY A 123 -2.91 6.31 -3.19
CA GLY A 123 -3.08 7.27 -2.10
C GLY A 123 -2.27 8.56 -2.32
N ALA A 124 -1.00 8.42 -2.75
CA ALA A 124 -0.14 9.55 -3.07
C ALA A 124 -0.71 10.41 -4.21
N ARG A 125 -1.24 9.77 -5.26
CA ARG A 125 -1.88 10.46 -6.39
C ARG A 125 -3.18 11.15 -6.02
N ILE A 126 -3.96 10.58 -5.08
CA ILE A 126 -5.16 11.23 -4.52
C ILE A 126 -4.76 12.46 -3.70
N ALA A 127 -3.74 12.32 -2.83
CA ALA A 127 -3.25 13.42 -2.00
C ALA A 127 -2.62 14.56 -2.82
N ARG A 128 -1.99 14.24 -3.94
CA ARG A 128 -1.31 15.19 -4.85
C ARG A 128 -1.83 15.09 -6.29
N PRO A 129 -3.08 15.50 -6.58
CA PRO A 129 -3.72 15.29 -7.87
C PRO A 129 -2.99 15.97 -9.05
N HIS A 130 -2.26 17.06 -8.81
CA HIS A 130 -1.52 17.79 -9.85
C HIS A 130 -0.06 17.36 -9.99
N LYS A 131 0.41 16.36 -9.24
CA LYS A 131 1.80 15.90 -9.28
C LYS A 131 1.85 14.49 -9.84
N SER A 132 2.54 14.29 -10.99
CA SER A 132 2.72 12.95 -11.57
C SER A 132 3.56 12.05 -10.65
N LEU A 133 3.40 10.73 -10.79
CA LEU A 133 4.17 9.74 -10.01
C LEU A 133 5.67 9.92 -10.22
N SER A 134 6.13 10.14 -11.45
CA SER A 134 7.54 10.39 -11.77
C SER A 134 8.12 11.62 -11.04
N LYS A 135 7.32 12.65 -10.80
CA LYS A 135 7.74 13.81 -9.99
C LYS A 135 7.77 13.51 -8.48
N MET A 136 7.21 12.38 -8.05
CA MET A 136 7.26 11.90 -6.67
C MET A 136 8.42 10.94 -6.41
N GLU A 137 9.16 10.52 -7.46
CA GLU A 137 10.35 9.67 -7.33
C GLU A 137 11.36 10.27 -6.34
N GLY A 138 11.89 9.43 -5.44
CA GLY A 138 12.87 9.80 -4.43
C GLY A 138 12.27 10.00 -3.05
N ILE A 139 12.75 10.98 -2.29
CA ILE A 139 12.49 11.10 -0.86
C ILE A 139 11.67 12.35 -0.56
N LEU A 140 10.65 12.22 0.31
CA LEU A 140 9.87 13.31 0.93
C LEU A 140 9.25 14.28 -0.08
N LYS A 141 8.63 13.74 -1.14
CA LYS A 141 8.01 14.58 -2.18
C LYS A 141 6.49 14.61 -2.13
N ILE A 142 5.86 13.90 -1.21
CA ILE A 142 4.41 13.90 -1.04
C ILE A 142 3.99 14.97 -0.01
N TRP A 143 4.52 14.93 1.20
CA TRP A 143 4.23 15.90 2.28
C TRP A 143 2.74 16.23 2.40
N LYS A 144 1.87 15.25 2.30
CA LYS A 144 0.43 15.40 2.45
C LYS A 144 -0.18 14.08 2.87
N LYS A 145 -1.09 14.12 3.84
CA LYS A 145 -1.78 12.95 4.36
C LYS A 145 -2.57 12.27 3.22
N LEU A 146 -2.42 10.96 3.12
CA LEU A 146 -3.19 10.11 2.24
C LEU A 146 -4.61 9.88 2.79
N PRO A 147 -5.57 9.40 1.98
CA PRO A 147 -6.72 8.70 2.50
C PRO A 147 -6.29 7.61 3.48
N LEU A 148 -7.14 7.23 4.42
CA LEU A 148 -6.83 6.14 5.34
C LEU A 148 -6.39 4.91 4.55
N LEU A 149 -5.25 4.34 4.92
CA LEU A 149 -4.60 3.25 4.21
C LEU A 149 -4.43 2.04 5.13
N ILE A 150 -4.96 0.91 4.69
CA ILE A 150 -4.85 -0.39 5.36
C ILE A 150 -4.07 -1.33 4.44
N CYS A 151 -3.05 -2.01 4.96
CA CYS A 151 -2.29 -3.00 4.22
C CYS A 151 -2.50 -4.40 4.81
N VAL A 152 -2.82 -5.36 3.95
CA VAL A 152 -3.07 -6.77 4.29
C VAL A 152 -2.13 -7.65 3.47
N PRO A 153 -0.98 -8.06 4.02
CA PRO A 153 -0.05 -8.92 3.31
C PRO A 153 -0.58 -10.35 3.18
N THR A 154 -0.42 -10.94 2.00
CA THR A 154 -0.64 -12.37 1.73
C THR A 154 0.68 -13.13 1.56
N THR A 155 1.81 -12.42 1.56
CA THR A 155 3.16 -12.99 1.43
C THR A 155 4.03 -12.53 2.58
N ALA A 156 4.84 -13.42 3.12
CA ALA A 156 5.82 -13.09 4.14
C ALA A 156 7.08 -12.45 3.51
N GLY A 157 7.73 -11.56 4.24
CA GLY A 157 9.09 -11.08 3.94
C GLY A 157 9.20 -9.73 3.24
N THR A 158 8.16 -9.17 2.62
CA THR A 158 8.27 -7.87 1.93
C THR A 158 8.30 -6.68 2.89
N GLY A 159 7.61 -6.79 4.04
CA GLY A 159 7.48 -5.70 5.01
C GLY A 159 6.75 -4.46 4.47
N SER A 160 6.14 -4.55 3.27
CA SER A 160 5.52 -3.39 2.62
C SER A 160 4.36 -2.82 3.45
N GLU A 161 3.74 -3.62 4.31
CA GLU A 161 2.69 -3.23 5.25
C GLU A 161 3.16 -2.25 6.34
N THR A 162 4.48 -2.09 6.50
CA THR A 162 5.06 -1.18 7.53
C THR A 162 6.00 -0.13 6.96
N THR A 163 6.35 -0.22 5.67
CA THR A 163 7.37 0.66 5.07
C THR A 163 6.80 1.98 4.57
N LEU A 164 7.68 2.98 4.52
CA LEU A 164 7.43 4.30 3.95
C LEU A 164 7.66 4.36 2.42
N ALA A 165 7.89 3.22 1.78
CA ALA A 165 8.25 3.12 0.37
C ALA A 165 7.10 2.54 -0.48
N ALA A 166 7.02 2.95 -1.73
CA ALA A 166 6.27 2.31 -2.80
C ALA A 166 7.12 2.25 -4.06
N VAL A 167 7.24 1.08 -4.67
CA VAL A 167 8.04 0.86 -5.87
C VAL A 167 7.12 0.74 -7.08
N ILE A 168 7.33 1.61 -8.06
CA ILE A 168 6.49 1.74 -9.26
C ILE A 168 7.36 1.66 -10.51
N VAL A 169 6.78 1.15 -11.59
CA VAL A 169 7.37 1.17 -12.93
C VAL A 169 6.65 2.19 -13.79
N ASP A 170 7.37 3.12 -14.39
CA ASP A 170 6.81 4.02 -15.39
C ASP A 170 6.39 3.22 -16.64
N SER A 171 5.13 3.29 -17.03
CA SER A 171 4.58 2.50 -18.14
C SER A 171 5.23 2.84 -19.48
N LYS A 172 5.67 4.09 -19.67
CA LYS A 172 6.22 4.59 -20.93
C LYS A 172 7.71 4.31 -21.04
N THR A 173 8.46 4.64 -19.98
CA THR A 173 9.93 4.57 -20.00
C THR A 173 10.46 3.24 -19.48
N ARG A 174 9.61 2.43 -18.84
CA ARG A 174 9.98 1.18 -18.14
C ARG A 174 10.95 1.41 -16.99
N HIS A 175 11.17 2.65 -16.60
CA HIS A 175 11.99 3.01 -15.45
C HIS A 175 11.31 2.58 -14.15
N LYS A 176 12.04 1.79 -13.35
CA LYS A 176 11.57 1.36 -12.03
C LYS A 176 12.14 2.29 -10.97
N TYR A 177 11.30 2.89 -10.16
CA TYR A 177 11.69 3.86 -9.15
C TYR A 177 10.91 3.68 -7.85
N ALA A 178 11.48 4.21 -6.77
CA ALA A 178 10.85 4.22 -5.46
C ALA A 178 10.38 5.62 -5.09
N ILE A 179 9.20 5.68 -4.52
CA ILE A 179 8.64 6.85 -3.84
C ILE A 179 8.77 6.58 -2.34
N ASN A 180 9.44 7.47 -1.60
CA ASN A 180 9.68 7.32 -0.17
C ASN A 180 9.17 8.54 0.56
N ASP A 181 8.15 8.34 1.39
CA ASP A 181 7.56 9.43 2.18
C ASP A 181 6.90 8.86 3.44
N PHE A 182 6.99 9.54 4.56
CA PHE A 182 6.37 9.10 5.81
C PHE A 182 4.86 8.93 5.70
N TYR A 183 4.22 9.68 4.81
CA TYR A 183 2.79 9.57 4.56
C TYR A 183 2.38 8.30 3.82
N LEU A 184 3.36 7.54 3.24
CA LEU A 184 3.12 6.21 2.64
C LEU A 184 3.07 5.09 3.68
N ILE A 185 3.50 5.35 4.92
CA ILE A 185 3.33 4.36 5.99
C ILE A 185 1.82 4.16 6.19
N PRO A 186 1.32 2.92 6.12
CA PRO A 186 -0.10 2.65 6.34
C PRO A 186 -0.58 3.09 7.72
N ASP A 187 -1.86 3.39 7.84
CA ASP A 187 -2.48 3.64 9.14
C ASP A 187 -2.64 2.34 9.92
N TYR A 188 -2.97 1.25 9.20
CA TYR A 188 -3.15 -0.09 9.76
C TYR A 188 -2.41 -1.14 8.93
N ALA A 189 -1.79 -2.09 9.62
CA ALA A 189 -1.22 -3.31 9.03
C ALA A 189 -1.95 -4.52 9.62
N VAL A 190 -2.52 -5.36 8.76
CA VAL A 190 -3.29 -6.54 9.18
C VAL A 190 -2.40 -7.77 9.08
N LEU A 191 -1.96 -8.28 10.22
CA LEU A 191 -1.15 -9.50 10.30
C LEU A 191 -2.06 -10.70 10.63
N ASP A 192 -2.87 -11.11 9.65
CA ASP A 192 -3.75 -12.29 9.72
C ASP A 192 -3.04 -13.45 9.00
N PRO A 193 -2.76 -14.58 9.68
CA PRO A 193 -2.10 -15.71 9.03
C PRO A 193 -2.98 -16.41 7.99
N LYS A 194 -4.30 -16.28 8.04
CA LYS A 194 -5.22 -17.01 7.16
C LYS A 194 -5.05 -16.69 5.67
N PRO A 195 -4.99 -15.42 5.23
CA PRO A 195 -4.70 -15.06 3.85
C PRO A 195 -3.35 -15.62 3.36
N THR A 196 -2.33 -15.60 4.21
CA THR A 196 -0.98 -16.09 3.87
C THR A 196 -0.98 -17.60 3.69
N LEU A 197 -1.57 -18.35 4.61
CA LEU A 197 -1.66 -19.83 4.54
C LEU A 197 -2.47 -20.30 3.32
N SER A 198 -3.55 -19.60 2.98
CA SER A 198 -4.36 -19.92 1.79
C SER A 198 -3.58 -19.73 0.50
N PHE A 199 -2.70 -18.73 0.44
CA PHE A 199 -1.85 -18.45 -0.72
C PHE A 199 -0.71 -19.47 -0.84
N ASP A 200 -0.07 -19.83 0.26
CA ASP A 200 1.01 -20.83 0.29
C ASP A 200 0.51 -22.22 -0.10
N SER A 201 -0.70 -22.64 0.32
CA SER A 201 -1.31 -23.92 -0.08
C SER A 201 -1.53 -23.98 -1.59
N PHE A 202 -2.00 -22.89 -2.20
CA PHE A 202 -2.20 -22.81 -3.64
C PHE A 202 -0.88 -22.91 -4.43
N ILE A 203 0.19 -22.22 -3.98
CA ILE A 203 1.50 -22.30 -4.64
C ILE A 203 2.03 -23.75 -4.60
N ASN A 204 1.86 -24.45 -3.48
CA ASN A 204 2.27 -25.83 -3.35
C ASN A 204 1.48 -26.78 -4.26
N GLU A 205 0.17 -26.57 -4.44
CA GLU A 205 -0.67 -27.35 -5.36
C GLU A 205 -0.33 -27.12 -6.84
N CYS A 206 0.09 -25.90 -7.23
CA CYS A 206 0.48 -25.59 -8.60
C CYS A 206 1.93 -25.98 -8.95
N SER A 207 2.72 -26.41 -7.96
CA SER A 207 4.15 -26.77 -8.13
C SER A 207 4.37 -28.27 -8.30
N VAL A 208 3.29 -29.07 -8.40
CA VAL A 208 3.28 -30.53 -8.69
C VAL A 208 2.82 -30.72 -10.12
#